data_dd7852673fe7e90931837b10cdffe542
#
_entry.id   dd7852673fe7e90931837b10cdffe542
#
_cell.length_a   1.000
_cell.length_b   1.000
_cell.length_c   1.000
_cell.angle_alpha   90.00
_cell.angle_beta   90.00
_cell.angle_gamma   90.00
#
_symmetry.space_group_name_H-M   'P 1'
#
loop_
_entity.id
_entity.type
_entity.pdbx_description
1 polymer ?
#
loop_
_entity_poly.entity_id
_entity_poly.type
_entity_poly.pdbx_seq_one_letter_code
_entity_poly.pdbx_strand_id
1 'polypeptide(L)'
;MKNKIIFLEFNGIPGSGKTTLSNRVIADMKSADYPVESYHQIIKKPSRKNLKHLLLFLFRIKPSSFKIGYLAVMYLITNKKLNHENWLRVISLVVLFDFYQKKNRDNVQEVILVDQGIAQQIISMLYESELIADKYVIKLIRYAKKKDLGIFIVNVDLDIKASFERLTKRKGNISRIQKLNEASAIHTLTIQQNNFNKIRKIIKELELESLNVNTQVCIDENVLLIENYIMGIQNQ
;
A
#
# COMPACT_ATOMS: atom_id res chain seq x y z
N MET A 1 14.45 -24.56 -0.31
CA MET A 1 13.75 -23.27 -0.14
C MET A 1 12.51 -23.28 -1.02
N LYS A 2 11.33 -22.97 -0.49
CA LYS A 2 10.14 -22.78 -1.34
C LYS A 2 10.34 -21.49 -2.10
N ASN A 3 10.24 -21.52 -3.44
CA ASN A 3 10.16 -20.31 -4.26
C ASN A 3 8.97 -19.49 -3.78
N LYS A 4 9.19 -18.39 -3.08
CA LYS A 4 8.15 -17.57 -2.47
C LYS A 4 8.14 -16.20 -3.12
N ILE A 5 6.97 -15.75 -3.54
CA ILE A 5 6.80 -14.38 -4.04
C ILE A 5 6.87 -13.42 -2.87
N ILE A 6 7.61 -12.33 -3.04
CA ILE A 6 7.71 -11.22 -2.10
C ILE A 6 6.84 -10.08 -2.60
N PHE A 7 5.83 -9.68 -1.81
CA PHE A 7 5.07 -8.44 -2.04
C PHE A 7 5.63 -7.35 -1.15
N LEU A 8 6.29 -6.35 -1.75
CA LEU A 8 6.88 -5.24 -1.03
C LEU A 8 5.95 -4.03 -1.10
N GLU A 9 5.21 -3.77 -0.01
CA GLU A 9 4.27 -2.66 0.09
C GLU A 9 4.94 -1.38 0.59
N PHE A 10 4.76 -0.27 -0.14
CA PHE A 10 5.25 1.05 0.26
C PHE A 10 4.15 1.83 0.99
N ASN A 11 4.42 2.23 2.23
CA ASN A 11 3.54 3.02 3.07
C ASN A 11 4.15 4.39 3.39
N GLY A 12 3.33 5.43 3.43
CA GLY A 12 3.78 6.78 3.78
C GLY A 12 2.77 7.84 3.33
N ILE A 13 2.91 9.06 3.85
CA ILE A 13 2.02 10.17 3.49
C ILE A 13 2.12 10.54 2.00
N PRO A 14 1.12 11.20 1.41
CA PRO A 14 1.22 11.75 0.07
C PRO A 14 2.44 12.67 -0.06
N GLY A 15 3.18 12.59 -1.15
CA GLY A 15 4.41 13.38 -1.34
C GLY A 15 5.67 12.77 -0.71
N SER A 16 5.58 11.69 0.08
CA SER A 16 6.76 11.07 0.71
C SER A 16 7.74 10.39 -0.27
N GLY A 17 7.42 10.29 -1.56
CA GLY A 17 8.35 9.75 -2.55
C GLY A 17 8.22 8.25 -2.83
N LYS A 18 7.19 7.56 -2.32
CA LYS A 18 6.93 6.11 -2.53
C LYS A 18 7.09 5.66 -3.98
N THR A 19 6.36 6.32 -4.88
CA THR A 19 6.37 5.95 -6.31
C THR A 19 7.72 6.19 -6.97
N THR A 20 8.42 7.27 -6.58
CA THR A 20 9.77 7.55 -7.09
C THR A 20 10.74 6.48 -6.64
N LEU A 21 10.68 6.14 -5.36
CA LEU A 21 11.55 5.13 -4.74
C LEU A 21 11.27 3.72 -5.31
N SER A 22 10.00 3.32 -5.39
CA SER A 22 9.64 2.01 -5.94
C SER A 22 10.04 1.87 -7.41
N ASN A 23 9.87 2.93 -8.22
CA ASN A 23 10.28 2.90 -9.62
C ASN A 23 11.81 2.81 -9.77
N ARG A 24 12.58 3.47 -8.90
CA ARG A 24 14.04 3.42 -8.92
C ARG A 24 14.52 2.01 -8.53
N VAL A 25 14.00 1.43 -7.46
CA VAL A 25 14.31 0.04 -7.06
C VAL A 25 14.00 -0.94 -8.19
N ILE A 26 12.84 -0.80 -8.87
CA ILE A 26 12.51 -1.65 -10.02
C ILE A 26 13.53 -1.50 -11.14
N ALA A 27 13.93 -0.27 -11.47
CA ALA A 27 14.88 0.00 -12.55
C ALA A 27 16.27 -0.62 -12.25
N ASP A 28 16.76 -0.41 -11.04
CA ASP A 28 18.09 -0.87 -10.63
C ASP A 28 18.11 -2.42 -10.52
N MET A 29 17.11 -3.04 -9.89
CA MET A 29 17.01 -4.50 -9.82
C MET A 29 16.84 -5.15 -11.20
N LYS A 30 16.06 -4.55 -12.12
CA LYS A 30 15.95 -5.05 -13.50
C LYS A 30 17.26 -4.95 -14.26
N SER A 31 18.05 -3.91 -14.04
CA SER A 31 19.37 -3.76 -14.67
C SER A 31 20.35 -4.85 -14.22
N ALA A 32 20.11 -5.44 -13.04
CA ALA A 32 20.84 -6.59 -12.50
C ALA A 32 20.17 -7.95 -12.82
N ASP A 33 19.30 -8.00 -13.83
CA ASP A 33 18.54 -9.19 -14.27
C ASP A 33 17.73 -9.88 -13.15
N TYR A 34 17.30 -9.09 -12.14
CA TYR A 34 16.53 -9.61 -11.03
C TYR A 34 15.03 -9.66 -11.36
N PRO A 35 14.30 -10.73 -10.98
CA PRO A 35 12.88 -10.88 -11.29
C PRO A 35 12.02 -9.96 -10.40
N VAL A 36 11.84 -8.72 -10.83
CA VAL A 36 11.07 -7.69 -10.13
C VAL A 36 10.03 -7.05 -11.04
N GLU A 37 8.81 -6.87 -10.52
CA GLU A 37 7.72 -6.23 -11.24
C GLU A 37 6.95 -5.21 -10.39
N SER A 38 6.26 -4.29 -11.05
CA SER A 38 5.30 -3.39 -10.40
C SER A 38 3.89 -3.96 -10.47
N TYR A 39 3.17 -3.95 -9.35
CA TYR A 39 1.76 -4.30 -9.29
C TYR A 39 0.91 -3.57 -10.37
N HIS A 40 1.19 -2.27 -10.60
CA HIS A 40 0.47 -1.49 -11.60
C HIS A 40 0.75 -1.91 -13.06
N GLN A 41 1.90 -2.50 -13.33
CA GLN A 41 2.23 -3.05 -14.65
C GLN A 41 1.53 -4.38 -14.89
N ILE A 42 1.41 -5.22 -13.86
CA ILE A 42 0.76 -6.53 -13.93
C ILE A 42 -0.76 -6.37 -14.09
N ILE A 43 -1.38 -5.52 -13.28
CA ILE A 43 -2.82 -5.26 -13.35
C ILE A 43 -3.09 -4.13 -14.33
N LYS A 44 -3.34 -4.50 -15.59
CA LYS A 44 -3.96 -3.59 -16.57
C LYS A 44 -5.29 -3.13 -15.98
N LYS A 45 -5.42 -1.82 -15.66
CA LYS A 45 -6.65 -1.25 -15.10
C LYS A 45 -7.82 -1.68 -15.98
N PRO A 46 -8.85 -2.37 -15.45
CA PRO A 46 -10.03 -2.68 -16.23
C PRO A 46 -10.61 -1.36 -16.74
N SER A 47 -10.86 -1.29 -18.04
CA SER A 47 -11.52 -0.13 -18.63
C SER A 47 -12.83 0.12 -17.88
N ARG A 48 -13.02 1.31 -17.31
CA ARG A 48 -14.20 1.71 -16.54
C ARG A 48 -15.52 1.56 -17.32
N LYS A 49 -15.48 1.21 -18.60
CA LYS A 49 -16.63 1.19 -19.51
C LYS A 49 -17.43 -0.12 -19.53
N ASN A 50 -16.99 -1.20 -18.84
CA ASN A 50 -17.70 -2.48 -18.93
C ASN A 50 -18.10 -3.04 -17.57
N LEU A 51 -19.30 -2.69 -17.10
CA LEU A 51 -19.94 -3.26 -15.92
C LEU A 51 -19.95 -4.82 -15.96
N LYS A 52 -20.13 -5.41 -17.14
CA LYS A 52 -20.04 -6.86 -17.34
C LYS A 52 -18.66 -7.43 -16.96
N HIS A 53 -17.57 -6.76 -17.32
CA HIS A 53 -16.22 -7.19 -16.93
C HIS A 53 -15.99 -7.07 -15.42
N LEU A 54 -16.56 -6.05 -14.77
CA LEU A 54 -16.50 -5.91 -13.31
C LEU A 54 -17.25 -7.04 -12.62
N LEU A 55 -18.45 -7.39 -13.08
CA LEU A 55 -19.24 -8.52 -12.55
C LEU A 55 -18.52 -9.86 -12.78
N LEU A 56 -18.03 -10.15 -13.98
CA LEU A 56 -17.25 -11.36 -14.26
C LEU A 56 -15.98 -11.43 -13.44
N PHE A 57 -15.36 -10.29 -13.16
CA PHE A 57 -14.21 -10.20 -12.28
C PHE A 57 -14.58 -10.55 -10.83
N LEU A 58 -15.70 -10.03 -10.31
CA LEU A 58 -16.21 -10.33 -8.96
C LEU A 58 -16.51 -11.83 -8.79
N PHE A 59 -17.06 -12.50 -9.80
CA PHE A 59 -17.28 -13.96 -9.78
C PHE A 59 -16.00 -14.79 -9.73
N ARG A 60 -14.86 -14.23 -10.13
CA ARG A 60 -13.53 -14.88 -10.08
C ARG A 60 -12.77 -14.64 -8.77
N ILE A 61 -13.29 -13.79 -7.88
CA ILE A 61 -12.67 -13.49 -6.59
C ILE A 61 -12.83 -14.66 -5.64
N LYS A 62 -11.77 -15.03 -4.95
CA LYS A 62 -11.81 -16.10 -3.95
C LYS A 62 -12.71 -15.72 -2.76
N PRO A 63 -13.49 -16.66 -2.20
CA PRO A 63 -14.33 -16.39 -1.02
C PRO A 63 -13.54 -15.79 0.16
N SER A 64 -12.27 -16.18 0.33
CA SER A 64 -11.38 -15.62 1.36
C SER A 64 -11.11 -14.13 1.20
N SER A 65 -11.15 -13.59 -0.02
CA SER A 65 -10.95 -12.16 -0.29
C SER A 65 -12.18 -11.34 0.11
N PHE A 66 -13.38 -11.90 0.09
CA PHE A 66 -14.58 -11.22 0.59
C PHE A 66 -14.52 -10.95 2.10
N LYS A 67 -13.80 -11.76 2.88
CA LYS A 67 -13.60 -11.49 4.31
C LYS A 67 -12.84 -10.19 4.54
N ILE A 68 -11.86 -9.86 3.70
CA ILE A 68 -11.17 -8.58 3.73
C ILE A 68 -12.15 -7.43 3.43
N GLY A 69 -12.98 -7.61 2.39
CA GLY A 69 -14.03 -6.64 2.07
C GLY A 69 -15.01 -6.42 3.23
N TYR A 70 -15.49 -7.48 3.85
CA TYR A 70 -16.35 -7.39 5.02
C TYR A 70 -15.69 -6.61 6.17
N LEU A 71 -14.44 -6.92 6.52
CA LEU A 71 -13.73 -6.22 7.57
C LEU A 71 -13.52 -4.73 7.23
N ALA A 72 -13.23 -4.41 5.97
CA ALA A 72 -13.10 -3.03 5.50
C ALA A 72 -14.44 -2.27 5.55
N VAL A 73 -15.55 -2.90 5.18
CA VAL A 73 -16.89 -2.32 5.30
C VAL A 73 -17.23 -2.04 6.76
N MET A 74 -17.00 -3.02 7.65
CA MET A 74 -17.23 -2.84 9.10
C MET A 74 -16.36 -1.72 9.67
N TYR A 75 -15.13 -1.56 9.20
CA TYR A 75 -14.27 -0.44 9.53
C TYR A 75 -14.87 0.90 9.10
N LEU A 76 -15.40 0.99 7.86
CA LEU A 76 -16.04 2.22 7.35
C LEU A 76 -17.34 2.56 8.10
N ILE A 77 -18.16 1.55 8.42
CA ILE A 77 -19.39 1.74 9.21
C ILE A 77 -19.05 2.29 10.60
N THR A 78 -18.09 1.68 11.29
CA THR A 78 -17.68 2.09 12.63
C THR A 78 -17.13 3.52 12.66
N ASN A 79 -16.45 3.94 11.60
CA ASN A 79 -15.91 5.29 11.47
C ASN A 79 -16.87 6.28 10.77
N LYS A 80 -18.12 5.87 10.46
CA LYS A 80 -19.13 6.69 9.76
C LYS A 80 -18.61 7.29 8.43
N LYS A 81 -17.80 6.51 7.71
CA LYS A 81 -17.13 6.94 6.45
C LYS A 81 -17.61 6.16 5.22
N LEU A 82 -18.79 5.57 5.28
CA LEU A 82 -19.36 4.85 4.14
C LEU A 82 -19.86 5.85 3.08
N ASN A 83 -19.08 6.00 2.00
CA ASN A 83 -19.40 6.80 0.84
C ASN A 83 -18.93 6.09 -0.45
N HIS A 84 -19.34 6.60 -1.61
CA HIS A 84 -19.01 6.01 -2.91
C HIS A 84 -17.50 5.85 -3.13
N GLU A 85 -16.69 6.84 -2.77
CA GLU A 85 -15.24 6.80 -2.96
C GLU A 85 -14.59 5.70 -2.10
N ASN A 86 -15.01 5.60 -0.84
CA ASN A 86 -14.51 4.57 0.06
C ASN A 86 -14.99 3.16 -0.33
N TRP A 87 -16.17 3.06 -0.93
CA TRP A 87 -16.63 1.80 -1.51
C TRP A 87 -15.71 1.31 -2.64
N LEU A 88 -15.27 2.20 -3.52
CA LEU A 88 -14.29 1.86 -4.55
C LEU A 88 -12.94 1.42 -3.95
N ARG A 89 -12.55 1.98 -2.79
CA ARG A 89 -11.34 1.55 -2.07
C ARG A 89 -11.49 0.17 -1.45
N VAL A 90 -12.67 -0.17 -0.92
CA VAL A 90 -12.96 -1.54 -0.44
C VAL A 90 -12.82 -2.53 -1.60
N ILE A 91 -13.39 -2.24 -2.76
CA ILE A 91 -13.25 -3.08 -3.95
C ILE A 91 -11.76 -3.22 -4.33
N SER A 92 -11.02 -2.11 -4.36
CA SER A 92 -9.59 -2.12 -4.66
C SER A 92 -8.78 -2.99 -3.68
N LEU A 93 -9.12 -2.93 -2.39
CA LEU A 93 -8.50 -3.74 -1.35
C LEU A 93 -8.79 -5.24 -1.53
N VAL A 94 -10.05 -5.60 -1.87
CA VAL A 94 -10.44 -6.99 -2.15
C VAL A 94 -9.68 -7.52 -3.36
N VAL A 95 -9.58 -6.71 -4.41
CA VAL A 95 -8.83 -7.05 -5.64
C VAL A 95 -7.34 -7.27 -5.36
N LEU A 96 -6.73 -6.37 -4.60
CA LEU A 96 -5.32 -6.47 -4.22
C LEU A 96 -5.06 -7.75 -3.42
N PHE A 97 -5.92 -8.05 -2.46
CA PHE A 97 -5.78 -9.24 -1.64
C PHE A 97 -5.99 -10.54 -2.43
N ASP A 98 -6.95 -10.56 -3.36
CA ASP A 98 -7.18 -11.67 -4.26
C ASP A 98 -5.99 -11.90 -5.20
N PHE A 99 -5.38 -10.81 -5.69
CA PHE A 99 -4.15 -10.85 -6.46
C PHE A 99 -3.01 -11.51 -5.67
N TYR A 100 -2.77 -11.08 -4.43
CA TYR A 100 -1.76 -11.70 -3.56
C TYR A 100 -1.98 -13.20 -3.39
N GLN A 101 -3.23 -13.62 -3.14
CA GLN A 101 -3.56 -15.03 -2.97
C GLN A 101 -3.39 -15.86 -4.25
N LYS A 102 -3.61 -15.26 -5.42
CA LYS A 102 -3.44 -15.93 -6.70
C LYS A 102 -1.97 -16.08 -7.04
N LYS A 103 -1.23 -14.97 -6.98
CA LYS A 103 0.20 -14.94 -7.27
C LYS A 103 1.02 -15.82 -6.32
N ASN A 104 0.71 -15.82 -5.03
CA ASN A 104 1.43 -16.65 -4.05
C ASN A 104 1.30 -18.18 -4.29
N ARG A 105 0.50 -18.61 -5.27
CA ARG A 105 0.41 -20.01 -5.73
C ARG A 105 1.36 -20.31 -6.89
N ASP A 106 1.81 -19.28 -7.58
CA ASP A 106 2.75 -19.41 -8.67
C ASP A 106 4.12 -19.70 -8.06
N ASN A 107 4.60 -20.92 -8.12
CA ASN A 107 5.85 -21.37 -7.53
C ASN A 107 7.10 -20.71 -8.17
N VAL A 108 7.08 -19.40 -8.33
CA VAL A 108 8.12 -18.58 -8.96
C VAL A 108 8.74 -17.66 -7.91
N GLN A 109 10.04 -17.51 -7.93
CA GLN A 109 10.73 -16.51 -7.12
C GLN A 109 10.63 -15.16 -7.83
N GLU A 110 9.85 -14.24 -7.28
CA GLU A 110 9.57 -12.93 -7.88
C GLU A 110 9.34 -11.89 -6.78
N VAL A 111 9.76 -10.66 -7.01
CA VAL A 111 9.48 -9.51 -6.14
C VAL A 111 8.46 -8.59 -6.82
N ILE A 112 7.36 -8.33 -6.16
CA ILE A 112 6.30 -7.44 -6.67
C ILE A 112 6.21 -6.21 -5.78
N LEU A 113 6.57 -5.05 -6.33
CA LEU A 113 6.47 -3.78 -5.62
C LEU A 113 5.05 -3.20 -5.74
N VAL A 114 4.50 -2.80 -4.58
CA VAL A 114 3.13 -2.30 -4.45
C VAL A 114 3.15 -0.96 -3.75
N ASP A 115 3.01 0.14 -4.50
CA ASP A 115 3.06 1.50 -3.94
C ASP A 115 1.77 1.94 -3.23
N GLN A 116 0.71 1.14 -3.27
CA GLN A 116 -0.51 1.32 -2.49
C GLN A 116 -0.99 -0.03 -1.93
N GLY A 117 -0.29 -0.54 -0.93
CA GLY A 117 -0.60 -1.79 -0.27
C GLY A 117 -1.81 -1.73 0.66
N ILE A 118 -2.03 -2.80 1.43
CA ILE A 118 -3.17 -2.95 2.34
C ILE A 118 -3.22 -1.80 3.36
N ALA A 119 -2.11 -1.49 4.02
CA ALA A 119 -2.05 -0.43 5.02
C ALA A 119 -2.35 0.95 4.41
N GLN A 120 -1.80 1.25 3.24
CA GLN A 120 -2.06 2.49 2.51
C GLN A 120 -3.53 2.64 2.10
N GLN A 121 -4.19 1.55 1.66
CA GLN A 121 -5.61 1.55 1.33
C GLN A 121 -6.48 1.87 2.54
N ILE A 122 -6.18 1.27 3.72
CA ILE A 122 -6.90 1.52 4.97
C ILE A 122 -6.82 3.00 5.37
N ILE A 123 -5.61 3.59 5.35
CA ILE A 123 -5.41 5.02 5.69
C ILE A 123 -6.15 5.92 4.71
N SER A 124 -6.13 5.57 3.43
CA SER A 124 -6.81 6.33 2.39
C SER A 124 -8.33 6.37 2.55
N MET A 125 -8.94 5.40 3.23
CA MET A 125 -10.37 5.39 3.55
C MET A 125 -10.75 6.44 4.61
N LEU A 126 -9.81 6.87 5.45
CA LEU A 126 -10.03 7.87 6.51
C LEU A 126 -9.52 9.26 6.17
N TYR A 127 -9.13 9.52 4.99
CA TYR A 127 -8.44 10.69 4.42
C TYR A 127 -8.26 11.93 5.33
N GLU A 128 -9.36 12.47 5.91
CA GLU A 128 -9.39 13.65 6.78
C GLU A 128 -9.82 13.34 8.22
N SER A 129 -9.76 12.08 8.62
CA SER A 129 -10.23 11.65 9.94
C SER A 129 -9.17 10.82 10.64
N GLU A 130 -9.07 10.99 11.94
CA GLU A 130 -8.24 10.13 12.76
C GLU A 130 -8.78 8.70 12.81
N LEU A 131 -7.87 7.76 12.92
CA LEU A 131 -8.18 6.36 13.13
C LEU A 131 -8.79 6.18 14.55
N ILE A 132 -10.11 5.98 14.61
CA ILE A 132 -10.86 5.85 15.88
C ILE A 132 -10.99 4.37 16.26
N ALA A 133 -11.35 3.52 15.31
CA ALA A 133 -11.61 2.10 15.55
C ALA A 133 -10.49 1.24 14.93
N ASP A 134 -9.52 0.89 15.71
CA ASP A 134 -8.38 0.07 15.29
C ASP A 134 -8.69 -1.44 15.28
N LYS A 135 -9.71 -1.91 16.01
CA LYS A 135 -10.04 -3.34 16.11
C LYS A 135 -10.27 -4.03 14.76
N TYR A 136 -10.87 -3.34 13.79
CA TYR A 136 -11.08 -3.91 12.46
C TYR A 136 -9.83 -3.84 11.60
N VAL A 137 -9.00 -2.80 11.77
CA VAL A 137 -7.67 -2.70 11.17
C VAL A 137 -6.79 -3.84 11.66
N ILE A 138 -6.73 -4.07 12.98
CA ILE A 138 -6.00 -5.19 13.57
C ILE A 138 -6.49 -6.53 12.98
N LYS A 139 -7.80 -6.75 12.94
CA LYS A 139 -8.38 -7.98 12.37
C LYS A 139 -8.02 -8.15 10.90
N LEU A 140 -8.00 -7.07 10.11
CA LEU A 140 -7.70 -7.08 8.70
C LEU A 140 -6.23 -7.42 8.46
N ILE A 141 -5.30 -6.73 9.14
CA ILE A 141 -3.86 -6.97 9.01
C ILE A 141 -3.50 -8.36 9.55
N ARG A 142 -4.08 -8.78 10.70
CA ARG A 142 -3.90 -10.13 11.24
C ARG A 142 -4.40 -11.21 10.27
N TYR A 143 -5.50 -10.96 9.59
CA TYR A 143 -6.01 -11.89 8.59
C TYR A 143 -5.09 -11.99 7.38
N ALA A 144 -4.52 -10.89 6.92
CA ALA A 144 -3.52 -10.88 5.86
C ALA A 144 -2.25 -11.66 6.28
N LYS A 145 -1.73 -11.41 7.49
CA LYS A 145 -0.58 -12.15 8.06
C LYS A 145 -0.88 -13.67 8.12
N LYS A 146 -2.06 -14.06 8.64
CA LYS A 146 -2.45 -15.49 8.77
C LYS A 146 -2.47 -16.23 7.43
N LYS A 147 -2.59 -15.53 6.30
CA LYS A 147 -2.59 -16.13 4.96
C LYS A 147 -1.18 -16.41 4.44
N ASP A 148 -0.16 -16.00 5.15
CA ASP A 148 1.26 -16.16 4.78
C ASP A 148 1.53 -15.78 3.31
N LEU A 149 1.13 -14.55 2.99
CA LEU A 149 1.16 -14.05 1.60
C LEU A 149 2.52 -13.50 1.19
N GLY A 150 3.55 -13.56 2.03
CA GLY A 150 4.85 -12.96 1.72
C GLY A 150 4.81 -11.43 1.61
N ILE A 151 4.01 -10.77 2.47
CA ILE A 151 3.88 -9.31 2.49
C ILE A 151 4.94 -8.72 3.42
N PHE A 152 5.76 -7.83 2.88
CA PHE A 152 6.78 -7.05 3.57
C PHE A 152 6.51 -5.56 3.37
N ILE A 153 6.88 -4.74 4.34
CA ILE A 153 6.46 -3.34 4.36
C ILE A 153 7.68 -2.42 4.35
N VAL A 154 7.67 -1.43 3.45
CA VAL A 154 8.61 -0.30 3.46
C VAL A 154 7.86 0.95 3.90
N ASN A 155 8.18 1.44 5.09
CA ASN A 155 7.64 2.68 5.61
C ASN A 155 8.51 3.85 5.11
N VAL A 156 7.90 4.72 4.33
CA VAL A 156 8.59 5.86 3.69
C VAL A 156 8.29 7.12 4.50
N ASP A 157 9.28 7.56 5.26
CA ASP A 157 9.21 8.75 6.10
C ASP A 157 9.61 10.01 5.36
N LEU A 158 8.86 11.07 5.62
CA LEU A 158 9.19 12.43 5.19
C LEU A 158 8.52 13.42 6.15
N ASP A 159 9.19 14.53 6.43
CA ASP A 159 8.62 15.65 7.17
C ASP A 159 7.39 16.22 6.44
N ILE A 160 6.40 16.69 7.23
CA ILE A 160 5.12 17.18 6.71
C ILE A 160 5.29 18.40 5.79
N LYS A 161 6.18 19.33 6.16
CA LYS A 161 6.45 20.53 5.37
C LYS A 161 7.11 20.15 4.04
N ALA A 162 8.14 19.29 4.10
CA ALA A 162 8.79 18.77 2.92
C ALA A 162 7.83 17.99 2.01
N SER A 163 6.90 17.23 2.59
CA SER A 163 5.83 16.55 1.85
C SER A 163 4.91 17.53 1.13
N PHE A 164 4.46 18.57 1.82
CA PHE A 164 3.63 19.63 1.24
C PHE A 164 4.35 20.36 0.10
N GLU A 165 5.63 20.75 0.29
CA GLU A 165 6.44 21.39 -0.75
C GLU A 165 6.61 20.51 -1.99
N ARG A 166 6.82 19.21 -1.82
CA ARG A 166 6.90 18.28 -2.96
C ARG A 166 5.58 18.15 -3.70
N LEU A 167 4.45 18.17 -2.96
CA LEU A 167 3.13 18.12 -3.56
C LEU A 167 2.81 19.38 -4.36
N THR A 168 3.17 20.57 -3.86
CA THR A 168 2.94 21.84 -4.56
C THR A 168 3.78 21.98 -5.84
N LYS A 169 5.01 21.46 -5.84
CA LYS A 169 5.90 21.45 -7.02
C LYS A 169 5.49 20.41 -8.07
N ARG A 170 4.60 19.48 -7.75
CA ARG A 170 4.18 18.41 -8.66
C ARG A 170 3.25 18.95 -9.74
N LYS A 171 3.60 18.75 -11.02
CA LYS A 171 2.76 19.13 -12.16
C LYS A 171 1.43 18.36 -12.14
N GLY A 172 0.32 19.08 -12.31
CA GLY A 172 -1.03 18.53 -12.34
C GLY A 172 -1.65 18.34 -10.94
N ASN A 173 -2.95 18.57 -10.81
CA ASN A 173 -3.72 18.38 -9.57
C ASN A 173 -4.09 16.90 -9.37
N ILE A 174 -3.10 16.03 -9.18
CA ILE A 174 -3.26 14.57 -9.14
C ILE A 174 -3.80 14.12 -7.79
N SER A 175 -3.43 14.79 -6.70
CA SER A 175 -3.87 14.41 -5.34
C SER A 175 -4.95 15.34 -4.80
N ARG A 176 -5.81 14.79 -3.92
CA ARG A 176 -6.83 15.61 -3.22
C ARG A 176 -6.20 16.73 -2.40
N ILE A 177 -5.03 16.50 -1.81
CA ILE A 177 -4.31 17.50 -0.99
C ILE A 177 -3.90 18.72 -1.80
N GLN A 178 -3.51 18.56 -3.07
CA GLN A 178 -3.12 19.67 -3.94
C GLN A 178 -4.27 20.65 -4.24
N LYS A 179 -5.51 20.27 -3.96
CA LYS A 179 -6.71 21.10 -4.13
C LYS A 179 -7.08 21.90 -2.87
N LEU A 180 -6.41 21.64 -1.76
CA LEU A 180 -6.63 22.33 -0.49
C LEU A 180 -5.74 23.56 -0.39
N ASN A 181 -6.16 24.55 0.43
CA ASN A 181 -5.26 25.62 0.86
C ASN A 181 -4.17 25.03 1.78
N GLU A 182 -3.09 25.77 1.98
CA GLU A 182 -1.91 25.32 2.73
C GLU A 182 -2.26 24.80 4.14
N ALA A 183 -3.02 25.58 4.91
CA ALA A 183 -3.39 25.21 6.28
C ALA A 183 -4.17 23.90 6.32
N SER A 184 -5.17 23.73 5.44
CA SER A 184 -5.97 22.50 5.33
C SER A 184 -5.12 21.31 4.82
N ALA A 185 -4.20 21.57 3.91
CA ALA A 185 -3.29 20.54 3.40
C ALA A 185 -2.34 20.01 4.48
N ILE A 186 -1.70 20.92 5.24
CA ILE A 186 -0.82 20.57 6.37
C ILE A 186 -1.61 19.83 7.45
N HIS A 187 -2.81 20.30 7.81
CA HIS A 187 -3.68 19.63 8.76
C HIS A 187 -4.02 18.20 8.31
N THR A 188 -4.41 18.01 7.05
CA THR A 188 -4.72 16.69 6.48
C THR A 188 -3.49 15.78 6.48
N LEU A 189 -2.30 16.28 6.11
CA LEU A 189 -1.05 15.54 6.17
C LEU A 189 -0.71 15.10 7.60
N THR A 190 -0.94 15.98 8.59
CA THR A 190 -0.72 15.66 10.01
C THR A 190 -1.63 14.51 10.46
N ILE A 191 -2.92 14.56 10.12
CA ILE A 191 -3.85 13.46 10.43
C ILE A 191 -3.38 12.15 9.77
N GLN A 192 -2.96 12.21 8.52
CA GLN A 192 -2.49 11.02 7.82
C GLN A 192 -1.20 10.46 8.44
N GLN A 193 -0.26 11.32 8.84
CA GLN A 193 0.96 10.89 9.53
C GLN A 193 0.63 10.20 10.85
N ASN A 194 -0.31 10.74 11.62
CA ASN A 194 -0.78 10.12 12.87
C ASN A 194 -1.41 8.75 12.62
N ASN A 195 -2.23 8.63 11.57
CA ASN A 195 -2.82 7.35 11.17
C ASN A 195 -1.76 6.33 10.74
N PHE A 196 -0.73 6.76 9.98
CA PHE A 196 0.41 5.90 9.65
C PHE A 196 1.15 5.41 10.90
N ASN A 197 1.40 6.29 11.86
CA ASN A 197 2.08 5.91 13.09
C ASN A 197 1.27 4.88 13.90
N LYS A 198 -0.08 5.04 13.96
CA LYS A 198 -0.97 4.05 14.59
C LYS A 198 -0.90 2.70 13.87
N ILE A 199 -0.92 2.69 12.54
CA ILE A 199 -0.83 1.44 11.75
C ILE A 199 0.55 0.79 11.88
N ARG A 200 1.64 1.56 11.89
CA ARG A 200 3.00 1.03 12.15
C ARG A 200 3.09 0.32 13.50
N LYS A 201 2.46 0.89 14.53
CA LYS A 201 2.38 0.24 15.85
C LYS A 201 1.66 -1.10 15.75
N ILE A 202 0.52 -1.18 15.05
CA ILE A 202 -0.22 -2.43 14.83
C ILE A 202 0.62 -3.44 14.04
N ILE A 203 1.33 -3.01 13.00
CA ILE A 203 2.23 -3.84 12.19
C ILE A 203 3.32 -4.46 13.08
N LYS A 204 3.94 -3.63 13.94
CA LYS A 204 4.96 -4.07 14.89
C LYS A 204 4.41 -5.05 15.93
N GLU A 205 3.25 -4.75 16.53
CA GLU A 205 2.57 -5.63 17.48
C GLU A 205 2.15 -6.98 16.89
N LEU A 206 1.88 -6.99 15.59
CA LEU A 206 1.57 -8.20 14.84
C LEU A 206 2.84 -8.87 14.26
N GLU A 207 4.04 -8.38 14.58
CA GLU A 207 5.32 -8.93 14.11
C GLU A 207 5.36 -9.12 12.58
N LEU A 208 4.86 -8.14 11.84
CA LEU A 208 5.06 -8.08 10.41
C LEU A 208 6.38 -7.39 10.11
N GLU A 209 7.17 -8.00 9.23
CA GLU A 209 8.46 -7.46 8.84
C GLU A 209 8.30 -6.11 8.14
N SER A 210 9.07 -5.12 8.58
CA SER A 210 9.05 -3.79 7.99
C SER A 210 10.40 -3.09 8.04
N LEU A 211 10.69 -2.35 6.98
CA LEU A 211 11.84 -1.46 6.83
C LEU A 211 11.38 -0.01 6.93
N ASN A 212 12.14 0.84 7.62
CA ASN A 212 11.89 2.28 7.61
C ASN A 212 12.97 2.98 6.75
N VAL A 213 12.52 3.83 5.82
CA VAL A 213 13.39 4.65 4.96
C VAL A 213 13.00 6.11 5.08
N ASN A 214 13.98 7.02 5.04
CA ASN A 214 13.76 8.45 5.10
C ASN A 214 14.14 9.11 3.78
N THR A 215 13.18 9.71 3.08
CA THR A 215 13.41 10.33 1.78
C THR A 215 13.91 11.77 1.85
N GLN A 216 14.31 12.25 3.02
CA GLN A 216 15.12 13.47 3.16
C GLN A 216 16.60 13.23 2.84
N VAL A 217 17.07 11.99 2.99
CA VAL A 217 18.42 11.57 2.58
C VAL A 217 18.47 11.18 1.10
N CYS A 218 19.67 10.89 0.62
CA CYS A 218 19.91 10.52 -0.79
C CYS A 218 19.00 9.36 -1.23
N ILE A 219 18.46 9.47 -2.42
CA ILE A 219 17.58 8.43 -2.98
C ILE A 219 18.34 7.10 -3.17
N ASP A 220 19.59 7.16 -3.62
CA ASP A 220 20.38 5.97 -3.91
C ASP A 220 20.71 5.18 -2.64
N GLU A 221 20.92 5.86 -1.49
CA GLU A 221 21.08 5.20 -0.19
C GLU A 221 19.81 4.43 0.22
N ASN A 222 18.64 5.03 0.02
CA ASN A 222 17.36 4.37 0.31
C ASN A 222 17.10 3.18 -0.63
N VAL A 223 17.49 3.31 -1.90
CA VAL A 223 17.39 2.23 -2.89
C VAL A 223 18.25 1.05 -2.46
N LEU A 224 19.52 1.29 -2.17
CA LEU A 224 20.45 0.25 -1.70
C LEU A 224 19.95 -0.43 -0.42
N LEU A 225 19.40 0.35 0.52
CA LEU A 225 18.83 -0.19 1.75
C LEU A 225 17.63 -1.13 1.47
N ILE A 226 16.76 -0.78 0.52
CA ILE A 226 15.62 -1.62 0.13
C ILE A 226 16.08 -2.87 -0.61
N GLU A 227 17.05 -2.77 -1.49
CA GLU A 227 17.62 -3.93 -2.20
C GLU A 227 18.24 -4.92 -1.24
N ASN A 228 19.06 -4.44 -0.30
CA ASN A 228 19.63 -5.28 0.75
C ASN A 228 18.56 -5.94 1.62
N TYR A 229 17.46 -5.23 1.91
CA TYR A 229 16.32 -5.78 2.63
C TYR A 229 15.65 -6.92 1.85
N ILE A 230 15.42 -6.73 0.54
CA ILE A 230 14.85 -7.76 -0.35
C ILE A 230 15.75 -9.00 -0.37
N MET A 231 17.06 -8.82 -0.55
CA MET A 231 18.03 -9.92 -0.56
C MET A 231 18.08 -10.66 0.79
N GLY A 232 17.97 -9.91 1.90
CA GLY A 232 17.90 -10.49 3.25
C GLY A 232 16.67 -11.38 3.45
N ILE A 233 15.49 -10.97 2.93
CA ILE A 233 14.25 -11.75 2.99
C ILE A 233 14.37 -13.06 2.19
N GLN A 234 15.04 -13.04 1.06
CA GLN A 234 15.18 -14.23 0.20
C GLN A 234 16.14 -15.29 0.74
N ASN A 235 17.07 -14.87 1.58
CA ASN A 235 18.04 -15.76 2.20
C ASN A 235 17.51 -16.43 3.49
N GLN A 236 16.30 -16.08 3.94
CA GLN A 236 15.59 -16.72 5.06
C GLN A 236 14.72 -17.89 4.57
#